data_18fb2d938b2000b642b3e6220ba69912
#
_entry.id   18fb2d938b2000b642b3e6220ba69912
#
_cell.length_a   1.000
_cell.length_b   1.000
_cell.length_c   1.000
_cell.angle_alpha   90.00
_cell.angle_beta   90.00
_cell.angle_gamma   90.00
#
_symmetry.space_group_name_H-M   'P 1'
#
loop_
_entity.id
_entity.type
_entity.pdbx_description
1 polymer ?
#
loop_
_entity_poly.entity_id
_entity_poly.type
_entity_poly.pdbx_seq_one_letter_code
_entity_poly.pdbx_strand_id
1 'polypeptide(L)'
;MTVNVKALINNFGRTYEAIFEAGYIPYKSKPKGDSGSPYLDLDMAKEGVILTFDRGSRILIEVGLTLVREENKKYVFPNELPSPLWPNMFRPEVRERFGNPTNSHPPFEVVMMRFGGADHYIMRVGEQRVSMIFTYNLAQMVTHATFQPTERVEWKDLDPSLLLK
;
A
#
# COMPACT_ATOMS: atom_id res chain seq x y z
N MET A 1 -3.25 17.53 -10.20
CA MET A 1 -2.96 16.33 -11.00
C MET A 1 -3.54 15.11 -10.31
N THR A 2 -4.20 14.26 -11.05
CA THR A 2 -4.78 13.03 -10.49
C THR A 2 -3.93 11.83 -10.87
N VAL A 3 -3.81 10.86 -9.94
CA VAL A 3 -3.12 9.60 -10.19
C VAL A 3 -4.18 8.51 -10.35
N ASN A 4 -4.15 7.80 -11.45
CA ASN A 4 -5.09 6.70 -11.70
C ASN A 4 -4.56 5.40 -11.07
N VAL A 5 -4.95 5.19 -9.81
CA VAL A 5 -4.48 4.04 -9.01
C VAL A 5 -4.90 2.71 -9.64
N LYS A 6 -6.12 2.62 -10.14
CA LYS A 6 -6.61 1.39 -10.78
C LYS A 6 -5.76 1.01 -11.99
N ALA A 7 -5.40 2.01 -12.81
CA ALA A 7 -4.53 1.79 -13.97
C ALA A 7 -3.15 1.32 -13.53
N LEU A 8 -2.62 1.90 -12.44
CA LEU A 8 -1.32 1.47 -11.91
C LEU A 8 -1.35 0.02 -11.43
N ILE A 9 -2.40 -0.37 -10.71
CA ILE A 9 -2.57 -1.75 -10.25
C ILE A 9 -2.64 -2.70 -11.46
N ASN A 10 -3.33 -2.31 -12.51
CA ASN A 10 -3.40 -3.10 -13.75
C ASN A 10 -2.05 -3.20 -14.48
N ASN A 11 -1.07 -2.38 -14.08
CA ASN A 11 0.25 -2.36 -14.69
C ASN A 11 1.34 -3.06 -13.85
N PHE A 12 0.96 -3.82 -12.83
CA PHE A 12 1.94 -4.65 -12.12
C PHE A 12 2.66 -5.58 -13.10
N GLY A 13 3.99 -5.67 -12.96
CA GLY A 13 4.84 -6.46 -13.83
C GLY A 13 5.34 -5.71 -15.07
N ARG A 14 4.85 -4.49 -15.32
CA ARG A 14 5.36 -3.64 -16.40
C ARG A 14 6.46 -2.74 -15.87
N THR A 15 7.35 -2.32 -16.76
CA THR A 15 8.48 -1.48 -16.38
C THR A 15 8.05 -0.04 -16.09
N TYR A 16 8.86 0.66 -15.30
CA TYR A 16 8.68 2.09 -15.06
C TYR A 16 8.57 2.85 -16.40
N GLU A 17 9.47 2.58 -17.33
CA GLU A 17 9.51 3.27 -18.62
C GLU A 17 8.20 3.08 -19.38
N ALA A 18 7.67 1.86 -19.43
CA ALA A 18 6.41 1.58 -20.10
C ALA A 18 5.24 2.32 -19.46
N ILE A 19 5.18 2.33 -18.13
CA ILE A 19 4.11 2.99 -17.37
C ILE A 19 4.19 4.51 -17.53
N PHE A 20 5.41 5.06 -17.51
CA PHE A 20 5.64 6.49 -17.71
C PHE A 20 5.22 6.92 -19.11
N GLU A 21 5.62 6.18 -20.14
CA GLU A 21 5.25 6.46 -21.54
C GLU A 21 3.74 6.36 -21.76
N ALA A 22 3.06 5.48 -21.03
CA ALA A 22 1.62 5.36 -21.10
C ALA A 22 0.87 6.52 -20.43
N GLY A 23 1.59 7.42 -19.75
CA GLY A 23 1.02 8.62 -19.14
C GLY A 23 0.44 8.44 -17.76
N TYR A 24 0.71 7.32 -17.07
CA TYR A 24 0.15 7.05 -15.75
C TYR A 24 0.98 7.64 -14.60
N ILE A 25 2.21 8.11 -14.88
CA ILE A 25 3.06 8.73 -13.89
C ILE A 25 3.22 10.21 -14.23
N PRO A 26 2.57 11.12 -13.45
CA PRO A 26 2.61 12.56 -13.76
C PRO A 26 3.89 13.26 -13.31
N TYR A 27 4.81 12.55 -12.70
CA TYR A 27 6.04 13.11 -12.15
C TYR A 27 7.20 12.89 -13.11
N LYS A 28 8.06 13.94 -13.23
CA LYS A 28 9.28 13.86 -14.02
C LYS A 28 10.42 13.19 -13.28
N SER A 29 10.35 13.16 -11.93
CA SER A 29 11.36 12.51 -11.11
C SER A 29 11.34 11.00 -11.36
N LYS A 30 12.54 10.43 -11.43
CA LYS A 30 12.69 8.98 -11.63
C LYS A 30 12.70 8.25 -10.29
N PRO A 31 12.32 6.95 -10.26
CA PRO A 31 12.43 6.15 -9.04
C PRO A 31 13.86 6.12 -8.51
N LYS A 32 13.99 6.12 -7.19
CA LYS A 32 15.27 6.13 -6.49
C LYS A 32 15.28 5.08 -5.38
N GLY A 33 16.46 4.56 -5.10
CA GLY A 33 16.64 3.64 -3.98
C GLY A 33 18.02 3.79 -3.37
N ASP A 34 18.13 3.43 -2.10
CA ASP A 34 19.38 3.46 -1.38
C ASP A 34 20.36 2.43 -1.95
N SER A 35 21.65 2.70 -1.77
CA SER A 35 22.70 1.78 -2.19
C SER A 35 22.50 0.42 -1.53
N GLY A 36 22.45 -0.64 -2.35
CA GLY A 36 22.25 -2.00 -1.86
C GLY A 36 20.79 -2.41 -1.68
N SER A 37 19.83 -1.49 -1.80
CA SER A 37 18.42 -1.85 -1.76
C SER A 37 17.99 -2.57 -3.05
N PRO A 38 17.19 -3.65 -2.94
CA PRO A 38 16.66 -4.32 -4.12
C PRO A 38 15.49 -3.58 -4.76
N TYR A 39 15.09 -2.43 -4.19
CA TYR A 39 13.90 -1.69 -4.62
C TYR A 39 14.24 -0.26 -5.02
N LEU A 40 13.38 0.31 -5.91
CA LEU A 40 13.38 1.71 -6.24
C LEU A 40 11.99 2.27 -5.92
N ASP A 41 11.94 3.43 -5.28
CA ASP A 41 10.68 4.08 -4.92
C ASP A 41 10.49 5.38 -5.68
N LEU A 42 9.26 5.64 -6.07
CA LEU A 42 8.83 6.92 -6.59
C LEU A 42 7.76 7.46 -5.64
N ASP A 43 8.15 8.43 -4.83
CA ASP A 43 7.26 9.03 -3.84
C ASP A 43 6.52 10.23 -4.44
N MET A 44 5.26 10.02 -4.77
CA MET A 44 4.37 11.09 -5.21
C MET A 44 3.64 11.64 -3.99
N ALA A 45 4.41 12.29 -3.10
CA ALA A 45 3.96 12.68 -1.77
C ALA A 45 2.71 13.55 -1.77
N LYS A 46 2.62 14.51 -2.70
CA LYS A 46 1.46 15.41 -2.80
C LYS A 46 0.19 14.68 -3.20
N GLU A 47 0.33 13.55 -3.88
CA GLU A 47 -0.81 12.73 -4.30
C GLU A 47 -1.12 11.63 -3.28
N GLY A 48 -0.30 11.48 -2.23
CA GLY A 48 -0.46 10.42 -1.25
C GLY A 48 -0.24 9.03 -1.82
N VAL A 49 0.62 8.91 -2.84
CA VAL A 49 0.91 7.64 -3.53
C VAL A 49 2.41 7.41 -3.58
N ILE A 50 2.83 6.20 -3.24
CA ILE A 50 4.20 5.75 -3.44
C ILE A 50 4.20 4.51 -4.32
N LEU A 51 5.06 4.51 -5.34
CA LEU A 51 5.25 3.37 -6.24
C LEU A 51 6.57 2.71 -5.93
N THR A 52 6.58 1.39 -5.86
CA THR A 52 7.81 0.62 -5.64
C THR A 52 8.07 -0.29 -6.84
N PHE A 53 9.30 -0.25 -7.32
CA PHE A 53 9.76 -1.03 -8.47
C PHE A 53 10.88 -1.97 -8.03
N ASP A 54 10.95 -3.13 -8.66
CA ASP A 54 12.12 -4.00 -8.54
C ASP A 54 13.31 -3.31 -9.19
N ARG A 55 14.44 -3.20 -8.49
CA ARG A 55 15.61 -2.49 -9.02
C ARG A 55 16.21 -3.17 -10.26
N GLY A 56 16.28 -4.50 -10.24
CA GLY A 56 16.89 -5.24 -11.34
C GLY A 56 16.06 -5.21 -12.61
N SER A 57 14.78 -5.56 -12.51
CA SER A 57 13.87 -5.64 -13.66
C SER A 57 13.16 -4.33 -13.96
N ARG A 58 13.10 -3.41 -13.00
CA ARG A 58 12.40 -2.13 -13.05
C ARG A 58 10.87 -2.25 -13.20
N ILE A 59 10.32 -3.43 -12.90
CA ILE A 59 8.87 -3.64 -12.96
C ILE A 59 8.18 -3.09 -11.71
N LEU A 60 6.94 -2.64 -11.87
CA LEU A 60 6.12 -2.16 -10.75
C LEU A 60 5.68 -3.35 -9.90
N ILE A 61 5.94 -3.28 -8.61
CA ILE A 61 5.63 -4.35 -7.65
C ILE A 61 4.79 -3.89 -6.46
N GLU A 62 4.58 -2.58 -6.29
CA GLU A 62 3.77 -2.09 -5.17
C GLU A 62 3.20 -0.70 -5.47
N VAL A 63 1.94 -0.51 -5.07
CA VAL A 63 1.28 0.80 -5.06
C VAL A 63 0.78 1.04 -3.64
N GLY A 64 1.30 2.05 -2.96
CA GLY A 64 0.90 2.41 -1.61
C GLY A 64 0.12 3.72 -1.58
N LEU A 65 -1.01 3.71 -0.86
CA LEU A 65 -1.83 4.90 -0.66
C LEU A 65 -1.76 5.35 0.79
N THR A 66 -1.50 6.62 1.03
CA THR A 66 -1.63 7.23 2.35
C THR A 66 -3.04 7.80 2.48
N LEU A 67 -3.86 7.21 3.35
CA LEU A 67 -5.26 7.61 3.53
C LEU A 67 -5.45 8.56 4.69
N VAL A 68 -4.61 8.45 5.74
CA VAL A 68 -4.61 9.35 6.88
C VAL A 68 -3.16 9.59 7.29
N ARG A 69 -2.82 10.85 7.46
CA ARG A 69 -1.52 11.25 7.99
C ARG A 69 -1.76 12.23 9.14
N GLU A 70 -1.42 11.82 10.35
CA GLU A 70 -1.68 12.62 11.55
C GLU A 70 -0.82 13.89 11.59
N GLU A 71 0.37 13.82 11.02
CA GLU A 71 1.37 14.90 11.05
C GLU A 71 1.15 15.97 9.99
N ASN A 72 0.66 15.59 8.79
CA ASN A 72 0.52 16.52 7.68
C ASN A 72 -0.59 16.08 6.72
N LYS A 73 -1.76 16.67 6.87
CA LYS A 73 -2.93 16.34 6.05
C LYS A 73 -2.79 16.71 4.57
N LYS A 74 -1.78 17.50 4.19
CA LYS A 74 -1.57 17.89 2.80
C LYS A 74 -1.12 16.74 1.89
N TYR A 75 -0.54 15.70 2.47
CA TYR A 75 0.04 14.58 1.71
C TYR A 75 -0.77 13.29 1.85
N VAL A 76 -2.07 13.45 1.97
CA VAL A 76 -3.02 12.34 1.95
C VAL A 76 -3.54 12.19 0.53
N PHE A 77 -3.86 10.96 0.12
CA PHE A 77 -4.42 10.69 -1.21
C PHE A 77 -5.66 11.56 -1.44
N PRO A 78 -5.62 12.52 -2.38
CA PRO A 78 -6.67 13.54 -2.50
C PRO A 78 -7.82 13.15 -3.43
N ASN A 79 -7.67 12.05 -4.17
CA ASN A 79 -8.63 11.67 -5.20
C ASN A 79 -9.73 10.79 -4.63
N GLU A 80 -10.76 10.54 -5.44
CA GLU A 80 -11.75 9.53 -5.11
C GLU A 80 -11.06 8.19 -4.96
N LEU A 81 -11.36 7.47 -3.88
CA LEU A 81 -10.71 6.21 -3.61
C LEU A 81 -11.11 5.15 -4.64
N PRO A 82 -10.14 4.34 -5.13
CA PRO A 82 -10.48 3.27 -6.05
C PRO A 82 -11.34 2.21 -5.36
N SER A 83 -12.32 1.66 -6.10
CA SER A 83 -13.10 0.53 -5.58
C SER A 83 -12.16 -0.62 -5.22
N PRO A 84 -12.36 -1.32 -4.09
CA PRO A 84 -13.51 -1.29 -3.19
C PRO A 84 -13.34 -0.41 -1.94
N LEU A 85 -12.43 0.56 -1.95
CA LEU A 85 -12.13 1.40 -0.78
C LEU A 85 -13.18 2.50 -0.58
N TRP A 86 -13.29 2.98 0.65
CA TRP A 86 -14.19 4.08 1.00
C TRP A 86 -13.52 5.03 2.00
N PRO A 87 -14.01 6.28 2.16
CA PRO A 87 -13.43 7.22 3.12
C PRO A 87 -13.62 6.76 4.57
N ASN A 88 -12.60 7.03 5.39
CA ASN A 88 -12.65 6.76 6.85
C ASN A 88 -12.94 5.29 7.17
N MET A 89 -12.10 4.41 6.67
CA MET A 89 -12.21 2.98 6.90
C MET A 89 -11.72 2.61 8.31
N PHE A 90 -12.55 1.89 9.07
CA PHE A 90 -12.18 1.34 10.38
C PHE A 90 -12.14 -0.18 10.30
N ARG A 91 -11.28 -0.79 11.11
CA ARG A 91 -11.05 -2.24 11.08
C ARG A 91 -12.32 -3.08 11.21
N PRO A 92 -13.25 -2.79 12.13
CA PRO A 92 -14.49 -3.58 12.19
C PRO A 92 -15.29 -3.52 10.90
N GLU A 93 -15.35 -2.35 10.25
CA GLU A 93 -16.04 -2.18 8.97
C GLU A 93 -15.34 -2.92 7.83
N VAL A 94 -14.00 -2.90 7.84
CA VAL A 94 -13.20 -3.64 6.87
C VAL A 94 -13.52 -5.13 6.95
N ARG A 95 -13.56 -5.66 8.17
CA ARG A 95 -13.86 -7.08 8.41
C ARG A 95 -15.31 -7.44 8.10
N GLU A 96 -16.23 -6.53 8.32
CA GLU A 96 -17.62 -6.73 7.95
C GLU A 96 -17.77 -6.81 6.42
N ARG A 97 -17.08 -5.94 5.69
CA ARG A 97 -17.20 -5.87 4.24
C ARG A 97 -16.42 -6.96 3.51
N PHE A 98 -15.20 -7.25 3.95
CA PHE A 98 -14.31 -8.21 3.28
C PHE A 98 -14.25 -9.58 3.94
N GLY A 99 -14.84 -9.74 5.12
CA GLY A 99 -14.78 -10.98 5.87
C GLY A 99 -13.47 -11.15 6.62
N ASN A 100 -13.10 -12.40 6.91
CA ASN A 100 -11.86 -12.69 7.61
C ASN A 100 -10.66 -12.46 6.70
N PRO A 101 -9.62 -11.78 7.19
CA PRO A 101 -8.41 -11.59 6.39
C PRO A 101 -7.64 -12.89 6.19
N THR A 102 -6.85 -12.93 5.13
CA THR A 102 -5.94 -14.05 4.86
C THR A 102 -4.85 -14.12 5.94
N ASN A 103 -4.32 -12.96 6.32
CA ASN A 103 -3.35 -12.79 7.40
C ASN A 103 -3.73 -11.55 8.18
N SER A 104 -3.34 -11.50 9.45
CA SER A 104 -3.66 -10.37 10.32
C SER A 104 -2.60 -10.19 11.40
N HIS A 105 -2.29 -8.92 11.69
CA HIS A 105 -1.56 -8.54 12.89
C HIS A 105 -2.46 -7.72 13.78
N PRO A 106 -2.66 -8.10 15.05
CA PRO A 106 -3.32 -7.24 16.03
C PRO A 106 -2.39 -6.08 16.44
N PRO A 107 -2.86 -5.11 17.25
CA PRO A 107 -1.98 -4.06 17.75
C PRO A 107 -0.77 -4.64 18.48
N PHE A 108 0.39 -4.01 18.29
CA PHE A 108 1.65 -4.50 18.84
C PHE A 108 2.61 -3.35 19.13
N GLU A 109 3.68 -3.64 19.87
CA GLU A 109 4.70 -2.66 20.24
C GLU A 109 6.09 -3.22 19.96
N VAL A 110 6.93 -2.41 19.32
CA VAL A 110 8.34 -2.72 19.05
C VAL A 110 9.16 -1.52 19.47
N VAL A 111 10.11 -1.74 20.38
CA VAL A 111 11.06 -0.70 20.86
C VAL A 111 10.32 0.60 21.20
N MET A 112 9.32 0.51 22.08
CA MET A 112 8.50 1.63 22.56
C MET A 112 7.61 2.30 21.51
N MET A 113 7.58 1.80 20.29
CA MET A 113 6.67 2.29 19.25
C MET A 113 5.46 1.36 19.16
N ARG A 114 4.26 1.95 19.17
CA ARG A 114 2.99 1.23 19.11
C ARG A 114 2.39 1.28 17.73
N PHE A 115 1.92 0.13 17.25
CA PHE A 115 1.32 -0.02 15.91
C PHE A 115 -0.09 -0.60 16.06
N GLY A 116 -0.98 -0.17 15.18
CA GLY A 116 -2.37 -0.63 15.21
C GLY A 116 -2.61 -1.98 14.58
N GLY A 117 -1.59 -2.56 13.96
CA GLY A 117 -1.72 -3.82 13.26
C GLY A 117 -2.06 -3.65 11.78
N ALA A 118 -2.36 -4.77 11.14
CA ALA A 118 -2.64 -4.80 9.69
C ALA A 118 -3.52 -6.01 9.34
N ASP A 119 -4.25 -5.90 8.24
CA ASP A 119 -5.01 -7.00 7.66
C ASP A 119 -4.63 -7.17 6.20
N HIS A 120 -4.46 -8.39 5.76
CA HIS A 120 -4.13 -8.76 4.38
C HIS A 120 -5.30 -9.47 3.73
N TYR A 121 -5.75 -8.95 2.58
CA TYR A 121 -6.81 -9.54 1.76
C TYR A 121 -6.28 -9.79 0.36
N ILE A 122 -6.81 -10.80 -0.30
CA ILE A 122 -6.47 -11.13 -1.67
C ILE A 122 -7.68 -10.86 -2.54
N MET A 123 -7.48 -10.13 -3.64
CA MET A 123 -8.52 -9.87 -4.62
C MET A 123 -8.04 -10.28 -6.01
N ARG A 124 -8.95 -10.36 -6.96
CA ARG A 124 -8.62 -10.63 -8.35
C ARG A 124 -8.82 -9.37 -9.18
N VAL A 125 -7.79 -9.01 -9.95
CA VAL A 125 -7.85 -7.88 -10.88
C VAL A 125 -7.51 -8.46 -12.26
N GLY A 126 -8.54 -8.66 -13.09
CA GLY A 126 -8.38 -9.42 -14.32
C GLY A 126 -8.00 -10.86 -13.99
N GLU A 127 -6.90 -11.34 -14.53
CA GLU A 127 -6.37 -12.67 -14.26
C GLU A 127 -5.32 -12.68 -13.14
N GLN A 128 -5.00 -11.50 -12.61
CA GLN A 128 -3.97 -11.33 -11.59
C GLN A 128 -4.55 -11.41 -10.19
N ARG A 129 -3.83 -12.09 -9.29
CA ARG A 129 -4.14 -12.05 -7.86
C ARG A 129 -3.39 -10.87 -7.26
N VAL A 130 -4.12 -9.95 -6.66
CA VAL A 130 -3.58 -8.74 -6.05
C VAL A 130 -3.89 -8.74 -4.56
N SER A 131 -2.89 -8.46 -3.76
CA SER A 131 -3.05 -8.34 -2.31
C SER A 131 -3.30 -6.90 -1.93
N MET A 132 -4.29 -6.70 -1.03
CA MET A 132 -4.54 -5.44 -0.35
C MET A 132 -4.11 -5.61 1.11
N ILE A 133 -3.23 -4.75 1.56
CA ILE A 133 -2.78 -4.75 2.96
C ILE A 133 -3.21 -3.44 3.58
N PHE A 134 -4.11 -3.51 4.57
CA PHE A 134 -4.57 -2.34 5.31
C PHE A 134 -3.74 -2.20 6.58
N THR A 135 -3.11 -1.05 6.76
CA THR A 135 -2.36 -0.71 7.97
C THR A 135 -3.22 0.19 8.83
N TYR A 136 -3.34 -0.15 10.10
CA TYR A 136 -4.20 0.57 11.05
C TYR A 136 -3.38 1.39 12.06
N ASN A 137 -3.93 2.52 12.49
CA ASN A 137 -3.42 3.23 13.65
C ASN A 137 -3.99 2.62 14.94
N LEU A 138 -3.64 3.15 16.11
CA LEU A 138 -4.13 2.62 17.38
C LEU A 138 -5.65 2.78 17.56
N ALA A 139 -6.25 3.77 16.90
CA ALA A 139 -7.71 3.94 16.86
C ALA A 139 -8.38 2.95 15.91
N GLN A 140 -7.60 2.07 15.27
CA GLN A 140 -8.05 1.06 14.31
C GLN A 140 -8.65 1.65 13.03
N MET A 141 -8.20 2.86 12.66
CA MET A 141 -8.50 3.46 11.37
C MET A 141 -7.42 3.10 10.37
N VAL A 142 -7.81 2.80 9.13
CA VAL A 142 -6.87 2.52 8.05
C VAL A 142 -6.10 3.80 7.72
N THR A 143 -4.79 3.77 7.90
CA THR A 143 -3.90 4.89 7.54
C THR A 143 -3.26 4.70 6.17
N HIS A 144 -3.01 3.47 5.80
CA HIS A 144 -2.38 3.12 4.52
C HIS A 144 -3.07 1.91 3.92
N ALA A 145 -3.22 1.93 2.60
CA ALA A 145 -3.65 0.77 1.83
C ALA A 145 -2.55 0.48 0.81
N THR A 146 -2.00 -0.72 0.86
CA THR A 146 -0.90 -1.14 0.01
C THR A 146 -1.36 -2.26 -0.91
N PHE A 147 -1.09 -2.12 -2.21
CA PHE A 147 -1.42 -3.13 -3.21
C PHE A 147 -0.13 -3.74 -3.74
N GLN A 148 -0.11 -5.07 -3.84
CA GLN A 148 1.02 -5.82 -4.39
C GLN A 148 0.50 -7.03 -5.17
N PRO A 149 1.26 -7.50 -6.19
CA PRO A 149 0.99 -8.85 -6.70
C PRO A 149 1.11 -9.84 -5.54
N THR A 150 0.17 -10.76 -5.44
CA THR A 150 0.11 -11.67 -4.28
C THR A 150 1.40 -12.48 -4.10
N GLU A 151 2.06 -12.87 -5.18
CA GLU A 151 3.30 -13.63 -5.13
C GLU A 151 4.49 -12.83 -4.56
N ARG A 152 4.33 -11.51 -4.44
CA ARG A 152 5.38 -10.63 -3.88
C ARG A 152 5.21 -10.36 -2.39
N VAL A 153 4.08 -10.76 -1.81
CA VAL A 153 3.80 -10.49 -0.40
C VAL A 153 4.68 -11.37 0.49
N GLU A 154 5.43 -10.74 1.39
CA GLU A 154 6.19 -11.41 2.43
C GLU A 154 5.54 -11.09 3.78
N TRP A 155 4.69 -11.99 4.24
CA TRP A 155 4.01 -11.82 5.53
C TRP A 155 4.76 -12.57 6.59
N LYS A 156 5.16 -11.86 7.65
CA LYS A 156 5.86 -12.46 8.79
C LYS A 156 4.96 -12.40 10.01
N ASP A 157 4.80 -13.52 10.68
CA ASP A 157 4.03 -13.57 11.93
C ASP A 157 4.75 -12.78 13.01
N LEU A 158 3.96 -12.12 13.87
CA LEU A 158 4.48 -11.41 15.02
C LEU A 158 4.82 -12.37 16.16
N ASP A 159 5.91 -12.06 16.86
CA ASP A 159 6.19 -12.71 18.14
C ASP A 159 5.06 -12.35 19.12
N PRO A 160 4.39 -13.33 19.74
CA PRO A 160 3.30 -13.05 20.67
C PRO A 160 3.68 -12.13 21.83
N SER A 161 4.96 -12.06 22.18
CA SER A 161 5.44 -11.16 23.24
C SER A 161 5.31 -9.68 22.89
N LEU A 162 5.17 -9.34 21.59
CA LEU A 162 5.05 -7.97 21.13
C LEU A 162 3.61 -7.45 21.15
N LEU A 163 2.63 -8.33 21.34
CA LEU A 163 1.23 -7.93 21.28
C LEU A 163 0.86 -7.01 22.43
N LEU A 164 0.07 -5.98 22.15
CA LEU A 164 -0.48 -5.09 23.17
C LEU A 164 -1.53 -5.83 23.98
N LYS A 165 -1.49 -5.65 25.30
CA LYS A 165 -2.44 -6.28 26.24
C LYS A 165 -3.64 -5.37 26.50
#